data_e6153adbcf0f58f04257a56062f820b9
#
_entry.id   e6153adbcf0f58f04257a56062f820b9
#
_cell.length_a   1.000
_cell.length_b   1.000
_cell.length_c   1.000
_cell.angle_alpha   90.00
_cell.angle_beta   90.00
_cell.angle_gamma   90.00
#
_symmetry.space_group_name_H-M   'P 1'
#
loop_
_entity.id
_entity.type
_entity.pdbx_description
1 polymer ?
#
loop_
_entity_poly.entity_id
_entity_poly.type
_entity_poly.pdbx_seq_one_letter_code
_entity_poly.pdbx_strand_id
1 'polypeptide(L)'
;MDLVAALGTRTVFSLTGGMAMHLNRAVASHVELKPVYCQHEQACVAAAEGYAKASDFRRAGFAVITAGPGVSNSVTSLISAYGDSTPLIVLAGQIKTADIDRYGTRTHGIQEIRSREIISPCVKRFAQLDLENYRRDLTETIVETFTGRPGPVFVEIPLDVQGAPVEYSAADMASAVASIQRGAFEASDTNTGESRKALSLALDQLLKARRPLLYVGNGCRIAGVDNEVRSFIAQHAIPAVFSWLSFDILSSDEPWYFGCPGGLAPIYSNEILAHADCILFLGARLDLGTTAFQREAFGAQATRYFVDIDPSELAKFRGFPNSKCIPADLRCLPEAIADRASSKSAAESSWLEWCTEKRKSYLKEERERLASEKMTVYGIAGRLSRWSDGKVFVPASSGYAEETLTRFFAPGKGTRFFNGAALGSMGLGLPHAIGAAFGSPRQVICLEADGGLMLNIQELATLSHYAPKGFVLFVLNNGGYESIRSSQTRYFGNVSGVDRETGLYIPDLAKVAEAFNLRYILVQSLDALDAVLAKVTPNDKPVIVDLRIEKYENRGPSVKTQIDKDGKPYTTPLSELSW
;
A
#
# COMPACT_ATOMS: atom_id res chain seq x y z
N MET A 1 4.20 18.10 -19.04
CA MET A 1 2.78 17.81 -18.77
C MET A 1 2.20 16.84 -19.79
N ASP A 2 2.35 17.10 -21.08
CA ASP A 2 1.82 16.24 -22.16
C ASP A 2 2.30 14.79 -22.06
N LEU A 3 3.56 14.55 -21.69
CA LEU A 3 4.09 13.20 -21.51
C LEU A 3 3.35 12.43 -20.40
N VAL A 4 3.08 13.08 -19.28
CA VAL A 4 2.34 12.48 -18.15
C VAL A 4 0.87 12.22 -18.53
N ALA A 5 0.25 13.15 -19.25
CA ALA A 5 -1.11 12.97 -19.78
C ALA A 5 -1.18 11.82 -20.80
N ALA A 6 -0.17 11.68 -21.67
CA ALA A 6 -0.07 10.58 -22.63
C ALA A 6 0.06 9.19 -21.97
N LEU A 7 0.55 9.14 -20.72
CA LEU A 7 0.60 7.93 -19.90
C LEU A 7 -0.74 7.59 -19.19
N GLY A 8 -1.79 8.36 -19.47
CA GLY A 8 -3.12 8.12 -18.91
C GLY A 8 -3.35 8.72 -17.52
N THR A 9 -2.38 9.41 -16.92
CA THR A 9 -2.60 10.18 -15.69
C THR A 9 -3.45 11.41 -16.00
N ARG A 10 -4.46 11.69 -15.16
CA ARG A 10 -5.41 12.79 -15.37
C ARG A 10 -5.46 13.77 -14.21
N THR A 11 -4.88 13.42 -13.07
CA THR A 11 -4.90 14.24 -11.86
C THR A 11 -3.47 14.55 -11.43
N VAL A 12 -3.24 15.80 -11.05
CA VAL A 12 -1.96 16.30 -10.52
C VAL A 12 -2.21 16.79 -9.11
N PHE A 13 -1.51 16.25 -8.13
CA PHE A 13 -1.57 16.73 -6.77
C PHE A 13 -0.47 17.77 -6.55
N SER A 14 -0.83 18.96 -6.09
CA SER A 14 0.12 20.06 -6.06
C SER A 14 -0.07 20.97 -4.85
N LEU A 15 1.03 21.58 -4.42
CA LEU A 15 1.04 22.78 -3.59
C LEU A 15 1.88 23.83 -4.31
N THR A 16 1.27 25.00 -4.53
CA THR A 16 1.91 26.06 -5.31
C THR A 16 3.06 26.72 -4.54
N GLY A 17 4.09 27.13 -5.25
CA GLY A 17 5.24 27.86 -4.68
C GLY A 17 6.00 28.64 -5.72
N GLY A 18 6.75 29.65 -5.28
CA GLY A 18 7.46 30.58 -6.16
C GLY A 18 8.47 29.90 -7.10
N MET A 19 9.21 28.91 -6.59
CA MET A 19 10.20 28.20 -7.40
C MET A 19 9.61 27.14 -8.35
N ALA A 20 8.29 26.93 -8.32
CA ALA A 20 7.54 26.04 -9.22
C ALA A 20 6.49 26.80 -10.06
N MET A 21 6.58 28.14 -10.18
CA MET A 21 5.50 28.95 -10.74
C MET A 21 5.17 28.61 -12.20
N HIS A 22 6.17 28.29 -13.03
CA HIS A 22 5.93 27.89 -14.43
C HIS A 22 5.36 26.47 -14.51
N LEU A 23 5.77 25.55 -13.62
CA LEU A 23 5.19 24.20 -13.51
C LEU A 23 3.71 24.30 -13.11
N ASN A 24 3.40 25.09 -12.09
CA ASN A 24 2.03 25.30 -11.63
C ASN A 24 1.12 25.90 -12.71
N ARG A 25 1.65 26.89 -13.48
CA ARG A 25 0.94 27.46 -14.62
C ARG A 25 0.70 26.42 -15.72
N ALA A 26 1.73 25.60 -16.03
CA ALA A 26 1.61 24.54 -17.02
C ALA A 26 0.56 23.49 -16.64
N VAL A 27 0.51 23.09 -15.37
CA VAL A 27 -0.54 22.20 -14.85
C VAL A 27 -1.93 22.84 -14.98
N ALA A 28 -2.09 24.09 -14.50
CA ALA A 28 -3.38 24.76 -14.48
C ALA A 28 -3.95 25.06 -15.87
N SER A 29 -3.08 25.23 -16.89
CA SER A 29 -3.48 25.51 -18.27
C SER A 29 -3.58 24.25 -19.15
N HIS A 30 -3.21 23.06 -18.64
CA HIS A 30 -3.25 21.84 -19.43
C HIS A 30 -4.69 21.30 -19.55
N VAL A 31 -5.10 20.95 -20.77
CA VAL A 31 -6.50 20.57 -21.07
C VAL A 31 -6.93 19.22 -20.48
N GLU A 32 -6.00 18.29 -20.32
CA GLU A 32 -6.30 16.93 -19.84
C GLU A 32 -5.95 16.70 -18.36
N LEU A 33 -5.06 17.49 -17.78
CA LEU A 33 -4.64 17.35 -16.39
C LEU A 33 -5.48 18.27 -15.49
N LYS A 34 -5.99 17.70 -14.40
CA LYS A 34 -6.76 18.44 -13.40
C LYS A 34 -5.93 18.58 -12.13
N PRO A 35 -5.58 19.79 -11.69
CA PRO A 35 -4.89 19.98 -10.42
C PRO A 35 -5.83 19.76 -9.23
N VAL A 36 -5.31 19.08 -8.23
CA VAL A 36 -5.86 18.97 -6.87
C VAL A 36 -4.84 19.60 -5.94
N TYR A 37 -5.19 20.75 -5.38
CA TYR A 37 -4.30 21.48 -4.47
C TYR A 37 -4.49 20.98 -3.05
N CYS A 38 -3.44 20.34 -2.51
CA CYS A 38 -3.37 19.90 -1.13
C CYS A 38 -2.86 21.03 -0.21
N GLN A 39 -2.89 20.81 1.09
CA GLN A 39 -2.46 21.78 2.10
C GLN A 39 -1.01 21.55 2.58
N HIS A 40 -0.41 20.42 2.19
CA HIS A 40 0.95 20.04 2.56
C HIS A 40 1.60 19.16 1.47
N GLU A 41 2.91 19.30 1.21
CA GLU A 41 3.59 18.57 0.14
C GLU A 41 3.67 17.06 0.42
N GLN A 42 3.77 16.66 1.70
CA GLN A 42 3.64 15.27 2.09
C GLN A 42 2.31 14.67 1.57
N ALA A 43 1.22 15.43 1.74
CA ALA A 43 -0.09 15.01 1.28
C ALA A 43 -0.21 15.00 -0.25
N CYS A 44 0.45 15.92 -0.97
CA CYS A 44 0.52 15.88 -2.44
C CYS A 44 1.09 14.55 -2.93
N VAL A 45 2.23 14.14 -2.38
CA VAL A 45 2.93 12.91 -2.78
C VAL A 45 2.15 11.67 -2.33
N ALA A 46 1.58 11.67 -1.10
CA ALA A 46 0.73 10.58 -0.62
C ALA A 46 -0.56 10.43 -1.46
N ALA A 47 -1.20 11.54 -1.83
CA ALA A 47 -2.38 11.48 -2.70
C ALA A 47 -2.03 10.94 -4.10
N ALA A 48 -0.88 11.33 -4.64
CA ALA A 48 -0.37 10.75 -5.88
C ALA A 48 -0.12 9.23 -5.75
N GLU A 49 0.43 8.77 -4.61
CA GLU A 49 0.57 7.34 -4.31
C GLU A 49 -0.79 6.64 -4.25
N GLY A 50 -1.77 7.20 -3.54
CA GLY A 50 -3.13 6.67 -3.46
C GLY A 50 -3.83 6.58 -4.82
N TYR A 51 -3.61 7.56 -5.70
CA TYR A 51 -4.10 7.56 -7.08
C TYR A 51 -3.54 6.36 -7.88
N ALA A 52 -2.23 6.13 -7.81
CA ALA A 52 -1.58 5.01 -8.50
C ALA A 52 -2.08 3.66 -7.98
N LYS A 53 -2.15 3.48 -6.65
CA LYS A 53 -2.64 2.24 -6.01
C LYS A 53 -4.11 1.94 -6.34
N ALA A 54 -4.96 2.97 -6.38
CA ALA A 54 -6.37 2.83 -6.72
C ALA A 54 -6.63 2.52 -8.20
N SER A 55 -5.67 2.80 -9.07
CA SER A 55 -5.67 2.43 -10.48
C SER A 55 -5.00 1.07 -10.76
N ASP A 56 -4.78 0.26 -9.72
CA ASP A 56 -4.06 -1.02 -9.76
C ASP A 56 -2.67 -0.89 -10.41
N PHE A 57 -1.95 0.19 -10.11
CA PHE A 57 -0.60 0.55 -10.62
C PHE A 57 -0.52 0.75 -12.15
N ARG A 58 -1.66 0.83 -12.83
CA ARG A 58 -1.71 1.03 -14.30
C ARG A 58 -1.42 2.47 -14.72
N ARG A 59 -1.48 3.42 -13.78
CA ARG A 59 -1.15 4.82 -13.97
C ARG A 59 -0.16 5.26 -12.91
N ALA A 60 0.82 6.07 -13.28
CA ALA A 60 1.66 6.71 -12.30
C ALA A 60 0.89 7.78 -11.52
N GLY A 61 1.16 7.88 -10.23
CA GLY A 61 0.82 9.06 -9.46
C GLY A 61 1.65 10.26 -9.93
N PHE A 62 1.10 11.47 -9.85
CA PHE A 62 1.80 12.66 -10.29
C PHE A 62 1.65 13.79 -9.28
N ALA A 63 2.78 14.28 -8.76
CA ALA A 63 2.82 15.41 -7.85
C ALA A 63 3.73 16.53 -8.37
N VAL A 64 3.34 17.79 -8.11
CA VAL A 64 4.13 18.98 -8.42
C VAL A 64 4.28 19.81 -7.15
N ILE A 65 5.53 20.03 -6.73
CA ILE A 65 5.91 20.72 -5.49
C ILE A 65 6.94 21.81 -5.75
N THR A 66 7.18 22.66 -4.75
CA THR A 66 8.19 23.72 -4.86
C THR A 66 9.56 23.27 -4.33
N ALA A 67 10.57 24.16 -4.40
CA ALA A 67 11.90 23.94 -3.85
C ALA A 67 11.92 23.93 -2.31
N GLY A 68 13.04 23.56 -1.73
CA GLY A 68 13.33 23.67 -0.30
C GLY A 68 12.37 22.88 0.59
N PRO A 69 11.53 23.59 1.37
CA PRO A 69 10.55 22.92 2.24
C PRO A 69 9.64 21.95 1.48
N GLY A 70 9.26 22.26 0.24
CA GLY A 70 8.45 21.36 -0.57
C GLY A 70 9.13 20.02 -0.81
N VAL A 71 10.42 20.03 -1.09
CA VAL A 71 11.24 18.82 -1.26
C VAL A 71 11.36 18.06 0.07
N SER A 72 11.77 18.73 1.15
CA SER A 72 11.98 18.07 2.45
C SER A 72 10.68 17.50 3.03
N ASN A 73 9.55 18.19 2.88
CA ASN A 73 8.24 17.70 3.33
C ASN A 73 7.76 16.46 2.57
N SER A 74 8.24 16.22 1.36
CA SER A 74 7.83 15.07 0.53
C SER A 74 8.48 13.74 0.92
N VAL A 75 9.55 13.74 1.71
CA VAL A 75 10.42 12.58 2.00
C VAL A 75 9.64 11.39 2.54
N THR A 76 8.80 11.59 3.55
CA THR A 76 8.02 10.50 4.17
C THR A 76 7.17 9.75 3.14
N SER A 77 6.45 10.48 2.28
CA SER A 77 5.59 9.86 1.27
C SER A 77 6.39 9.24 0.12
N LEU A 78 7.55 9.78 -0.24
CA LEU A 78 8.45 9.16 -1.20
C LEU A 78 9.00 7.81 -0.69
N ILE A 79 9.40 7.74 0.59
CA ILE A 79 9.85 6.49 1.21
C ILE A 79 8.70 5.46 1.24
N SER A 80 7.45 5.88 1.53
CA SER A 80 6.27 5.02 1.47
C SER A 80 6.09 4.42 0.07
N ALA A 81 6.05 5.27 -0.94
CA ALA A 81 5.88 4.86 -2.34
C ALA A 81 7.03 3.96 -2.84
N TYR A 82 8.28 4.27 -2.45
CA TYR A 82 9.46 3.48 -2.80
C TYR A 82 9.39 2.07 -2.21
N GLY A 83 9.08 1.98 -0.91
CA GLY A 83 8.93 0.71 -0.21
C GLY A 83 7.81 -0.17 -0.78
N ASP A 84 6.69 0.43 -1.17
CA ASP A 84 5.53 -0.28 -1.74
C ASP A 84 5.60 -0.44 -3.27
N SER A 85 6.71 -0.06 -3.90
CA SER A 85 6.92 -0.19 -5.36
C SER A 85 5.84 0.53 -6.18
N THR A 86 5.43 1.73 -5.72
CA THR A 86 4.36 2.50 -6.36
C THR A 86 4.95 3.39 -7.48
N PRO A 87 4.49 3.27 -8.73
CA PRO A 87 4.92 4.16 -9.80
C PRO A 87 4.45 5.59 -9.52
N LEU A 88 5.41 6.50 -9.35
CA LEU A 88 5.12 7.87 -8.95
C LEU A 88 6.13 8.82 -9.58
N ILE A 89 5.66 9.94 -10.11
CA ILE A 89 6.47 11.00 -10.70
C ILE A 89 6.29 12.25 -9.84
N VAL A 90 7.39 12.78 -9.31
CA VAL A 90 7.41 14.08 -8.62
C VAL A 90 8.22 15.07 -9.43
N LEU A 91 7.58 16.19 -9.79
CA LEU A 91 8.30 17.36 -10.32
C LEU A 91 8.46 18.38 -9.20
N ALA A 92 9.68 18.83 -8.98
CA ALA A 92 9.98 19.88 -8.01
C ALA A 92 10.59 21.10 -8.71
N GLY A 93 10.22 22.27 -8.24
CA GLY A 93 10.93 23.48 -8.60
C GLY A 93 12.30 23.56 -7.92
N GLN A 94 13.20 24.40 -8.44
CA GLN A 94 14.47 24.77 -7.83
C GLN A 94 14.78 26.23 -8.13
N ILE A 95 15.67 26.85 -7.38
CA ILE A 95 16.21 28.18 -7.71
C ILE A 95 16.89 28.17 -9.08
N LYS A 96 17.28 29.32 -9.61
CA LYS A 96 17.95 29.39 -10.92
C LYS A 96 19.25 28.60 -10.90
N THR A 97 19.61 28.01 -12.04
CA THR A 97 20.82 27.20 -12.20
C THR A 97 22.10 27.94 -11.76
N ALA A 98 22.18 29.26 -12.04
CA ALA A 98 23.35 30.08 -11.66
C ALA A 98 23.46 30.30 -10.14
N ASP A 99 22.35 30.20 -9.40
CA ASP A 99 22.25 30.50 -7.98
C ASP A 99 22.41 29.25 -7.09
N ILE A 100 22.47 28.05 -7.69
CA ILE A 100 22.63 26.80 -6.93
C ILE A 100 24.02 26.77 -6.27
N ASP A 101 24.07 26.39 -4.99
CA ASP A 101 25.30 26.37 -4.18
C ASP A 101 26.38 25.47 -4.79
N ARG A 102 27.55 26.06 -5.05
CA ARG A 102 28.77 25.38 -5.54
C ARG A 102 29.88 25.34 -4.50
N TYR A 103 29.67 25.98 -3.35
CA TYR A 103 30.68 26.19 -2.33
C TYR A 103 30.54 25.23 -1.15
N GLY A 104 29.45 24.49 -1.08
CA GLY A 104 29.15 23.59 0.04
C GLY A 104 28.72 24.33 1.30
N THR A 105 28.08 25.49 1.16
CA THR A 105 27.56 26.28 2.29
C THR A 105 26.37 25.57 2.93
N ARG A 106 26.08 25.90 4.20
CA ARG A 106 24.88 25.39 4.88
C ARG A 106 23.60 25.96 4.28
N THR A 107 23.66 27.21 3.85
CA THR A 107 22.58 27.96 3.20
C THR A 107 23.23 28.94 2.25
N HIS A 108 22.94 28.84 0.96
CA HIS A 108 23.38 29.79 -0.04
C HIS A 108 22.26 30.78 -0.38
N GLY A 109 21.02 30.30 -0.47
CA GLY A 109 19.85 31.10 -0.77
C GLY A 109 18.60 30.60 -0.01
N ILE A 110 17.56 31.44 -0.01
CA ILE A 110 16.26 31.08 0.60
C ILE A 110 15.66 29.90 -0.20
N GLN A 111 15.27 28.82 0.51
CA GLN A 111 14.64 27.61 -0.04
C GLN A 111 15.57 26.77 -0.94
N GLU A 112 16.84 27.10 -1.02
CA GLU A 112 17.83 26.23 -1.66
C GLU A 112 18.30 25.17 -0.65
N ILE A 113 18.25 23.90 -1.05
CA ILE A 113 18.71 22.75 -0.27
C ILE A 113 19.40 21.75 -1.18
N ARG A 114 20.19 20.86 -0.59
CA ARG A 114 20.83 19.74 -1.31
C ARG A 114 19.83 18.63 -1.57
N SER A 115 18.90 18.88 -2.49
CA SER A 115 17.78 17.98 -2.80
C SER A 115 18.24 16.59 -3.21
N ARG A 116 19.33 16.50 -4.00
CA ARG A 116 19.86 15.22 -4.48
C ARG A 116 20.27 14.30 -3.33
N GLU A 117 20.98 14.81 -2.34
CA GLU A 117 21.48 14.04 -1.19
C GLU A 117 20.34 13.57 -0.29
N ILE A 118 19.26 14.34 -0.21
CA ILE A 118 18.09 14.01 0.61
C ILE A 118 17.19 13.00 -0.10
N ILE A 119 16.97 13.16 -1.39
CA ILE A 119 15.93 12.44 -2.14
C ILE A 119 16.46 11.16 -2.80
N SER A 120 17.72 11.12 -3.26
CA SER A 120 18.23 9.95 -4.00
C SER A 120 18.04 8.60 -3.29
N PRO A 121 18.15 8.47 -1.96
CA PRO A 121 17.89 7.22 -1.27
C PRO A 121 16.40 6.79 -1.24
N CYS A 122 15.49 7.72 -1.56
CA CYS A 122 14.05 7.55 -1.45
C CYS A 122 13.36 7.29 -2.78
N VAL A 123 14.12 7.29 -3.89
CA VAL A 123 13.58 7.18 -5.25
C VAL A 123 14.41 6.25 -6.12
N LYS A 124 13.85 5.78 -7.22
CA LYS A 124 14.60 4.98 -8.20
C LYS A 124 15.59 5.82 -8.99
N ARG A 125 15.20 7.03 -9.35
CA ARG A 125 16.06 7.98 -10.08
C ARG A 125 15.74 9.40 -9.63
N PHE A 126 16.80 10.18 -9.44
CA PHE A 126 16.76 11.63 -9.27
C PHE A 126 17.42 12.29 -10.49
N ALA A 127 16.74 13.23 -11.12
CA ALA A 127 17.29 14.07 -12.17
C ALA A 127 17.10 15.55 -11.84
N GLN A 128 18.15 16.35 -12.01
CA GLN A 128 18.07 17.81 -12.05
C GLN A 128 18.25 18.21 -13.51
N LEU A 129 17.25 18.86 -14.09
CA LEU A 129 17.26 19.20 -15.51
C LEU A 129 18.09 20.45 -15.80
N ASP A 130 18.74 20.44 -16.96
CA ASP A 130 19.36 21.59 -17.58
C ASP A 130 18.90 21.76 -19.05
N LEU A 131 19.28 22.86 -19.69
CA LEU A 131 18.87 23.15 -21.08
C LEU A 131 19.55 22.27 -22.14
N GLU A 132 20.66 21.59 -21.80
CA GLU A 132 21.39 20.74 -22.74
C GLU A 132 20.80 19.32 -22.78
N ASN A 133 20.41 18.79 -21.61
CA ASN A 133 20.08 17.39 -21.45
C ASN A 133 18.58 17.12 -21.08
N TYR A 134 17.75 18.16 -20.94
CA TYR A 134 16.39 18.02 -20.40
C TYR A 134 15.55 16.94 -21.09
N ARG A 135 15.65 16.78 -22.42
CA ARG A 135 14.86 15.77 -23.17
C ARG A 135 15.22 14.37 -22.75
N ARG A 136 16.52 14.07 -22.77
CA ARG A 136 17.04 12.74 -22.40
C ARG A 136 16.74 12.45 -20.94
N ASP A 137 17.15 13.33 -20.04
CA ASP A 137 17.09 13.09 -18.60
C ASP A 137 15.64 13.01 -18.10
N LEU A 138 14.72 13.82 -18.65
CA LEU A 138 13.29 13.72 -18.35
C LEU A 138 12.72 12.37 -18.82
N THR A 139 12.99 11.99 -20.09
CA THR A 139 12.48 10.75 -20.66
C THR A 139 12.98 9.53 -19.91
N GLU A 140 14.31 9.42 -19.73
CA GLU A 140 14.92 8.31 -19.00
C GLU A 140 14.42 8.21 -17.55
N THR A 141 14.26 9.36 -16.88
CA THR A 141 13.76 9.36 -15.50
C THR A 141 12.31 8.88 -15.42
N ILE A 142 11.46 9.30 -16.36
CA ILE A 142 10.07 8.82 -16.38
C ILE A 142 9.99 7.34 -16.78
N VAL A 143 10.82 6.86 -17.70
CA VAL A 143 10.93 5.43 -18.05
C VAL A 143 11.23 4.59 -16.81
N GLU A 144 12.16 5.04 -15.97
CA GLU A 144 12.53 4.34 -14.73
C GLU A 144 11.35 4.14 -13.76
N THR A 145 10.32 4.98 -13.81
CA THR A 145 9.12 4.81 -12.96
C THR A 145 8.51 3.42 -13.09
N PHE A 146 8.55 2.85 -14.29
CA PHE A 146 7.89 1.58 -14.61
C PHE A 146 8.85 0.43 -14.90
N THR A 147 10.12 0.72 -15.21
CA THR A 147 11.10 -0.30 -15.61
C THR A 147 11.41 -1.25 -14.46
N GLY A 148 11.39 -2.55 -14.72
CA GLY A 148 11.66 -3.58 -13.71
C GLY A 148 10.70 -3.50 -12.52
N ARG A 149 11.21 -3.40 -11.29
CA ARG A 149 10.41 -3.11 -10.10
C ARG A 149 9.99 -1.63 -10.11
N PRO A 150 8.71 -1.29 -10.21
CA PRO A 150 8.26 0.10 -10.26
C PRO A 150 8.61 0.89 -8.99
N GLY A 151 8.57 2.21 -9.09
CA GLY A 151 8.79 3.07 -7.92
C GLY A 151 8.79 4.56 -8.26
N PRO A 152 8.93 5.42 -7.25
CA PRO A 152 8.96 6.86 -7.43
C PRO A 152 10.22 7.33 -8.16
N VAL A 153 10.06 8.37 -8.97
CA VAL A 153 11.15 9.14 -9.56
C VAL A 153 10.97 10.61 -9.23
N PHE A 154 12.08 11.33 -9.19
CA PHE A 154 12.10 12.74 -8.82
C PHE A 154 12.82 13.57 -9.87
N VAL A 155 12.14 14.59 -10.39
CA VAL A 155 12.69 15.51 -11.40
C VAL A 155 12.67 16.92 -10.82
N GLU A 156 13.84 17.46 -10.60
CA GLU A 156 14.03 18.83 -10.15
C GLU A 156 14.31 19.75 -11.36
N ILE A 157 13.57 20.84 -11.45
CA ILE A 157 13.62 21.74 -12.61
C ILE A 157 13.91 23.16 -12.12
N PRO A 158 15.14 23.68 -12.37
CA PRO A 158 15.49 25.05 -12.03
C PRO A 158 14.58 26.10 -12.70
N LEU A 159 14.35 27.21 -12.02
CA LEU A 159 13.37 28.23 -12.42
C LEU A 159 13.65 28.82 -13.80
N ASP A 160 14.91 29.03 -14.15
CA ASP A 160 15.34 29.51 -15.48
C ASP A 160 15.10 28.44 -16.56
N VAL A 161 15.29 27.17 -16.25
CA VAL A 161 14.98 26.03 -17.14
C VAL A 161 13.46 25.90 -17.35
N GLN A 162 12.64 26.10 -16.29
CA GLN A 162 11.18 26.09 -16.40
C GLN A 162 10.65 27.18 -17.34
N GLY A 163 11.30 28.35 -17.36
CA GLY A 163 10.88 29.50 -18.16
C GLY A 163 11.47 29.55 -19.56
N ALA A 164 12.45 28.70 -19.87
CA ALA A 164 13.11 28.70 -21.17
C ALA A 164 12.18 28.18 -22.27
N PRO A 165 12.27 28.74 -23.49
CA PRO A 165 11.63 28.17 -24.66
C PRO A 165 12.30 26.82 -24.99
N VAL A 166 11.57 25.75 -24.91
CA VAL A 166 12.03 24.40 -25.23
C VAL A 166 11.14 23.79 -26.30
N GLU A 167 11.73 23.05 -27.22
CA GLU A 167 11.01 22.30 -28.24
C GLU A 167 11.03 20.82 -27.90
N TYR A 168 9.85 20.21 -27.90
CA TYR A 168 9.67 18.77 -27.77
C TYR A 168 8.80 18.33 -28.94
N SER A 169 9.41 17.73 -29.95
CA SER A 169 8.69 17.37 -31.16
C SER A 169 7.64 16.27 -30.91
N ALA A 170 6.63 16.17 -31.78
CA ALA A 170 5.68 15.07 -31.70
C ALA A 170 6.37 13.70 -31.85
N ALA A 171 7.47 13.61 -32.59
CA ALA A 171 8.27 12.40 -32.72
C ALA A 171 9.01 12.05 -31.41
N ASP A 172 9.60 13.04 -30.74
CA ASP A 172 10.23 12.85 -29.41
C ASP A 172 9.20 12.37 -28.39
N MET A 173 8.01 12.97 -28.40
CA MET A 173 6.89 12.58 -27.53
C MET A 173 6.47 11.13 -27.78
N ALA A 174 6.24 10.77 -29.04
CA ALA A 174 5.84 9.40 -29.41
C ALA A 174 6.93 8.38 -29.02
N SER A 175 8.20 8.70 -29.23
CA SER A 175 9.33 7.86 -28.85
C SER A 175 9.43 7.68 -27.33
N ALA A 176 9.25 8.76 -26.56
CA ALA A 176 9.26 8.72 -25.10
C ALA A 176 8.09 7.86 -24.56
N VAL A 177 6.87 8.07 -25.06
CA VAL A 177 5.69 7.28 -24.68
C VAL A 177 5.91 5.80 -25.00
N ALA A 178 6.40 5.47 -26.19
CA ALA A 178 6.70 4.09 -26.58
C ALA A 178 7.75 3.44 -25.67
N SER A 179 8.79 4.20 -25.28
CA SER A 179 9.83 3.70 -24.36
C SER A 179 9.27 3.40 -22.96
N ILE A 180 8.40 4.28 -22.45
CA ILE A 180 7.74 4.07 -21.15
C ILE A 180 6.78 2.89 -21.22
N GLN A 181 6.01 2.77 -22.29
CA GLN A 181 5.08 1.65 -22.48
C GLN A 181 5.84 0.32 -22.52
N ARG A 182 6.98 0.25 -23.23
CA ARG A 182 7.84 -0.94 -23.20
C ARG A 182 8.29 -1.26 -21.77
N GLY A 183 8.85 -0.29 -21.04
CA GLY A 183 9.26 -0.47 -19.64
C GLY A 183 8.14 -0.91 -18.72
N ALA A 184 6.91 -0.44 -18.97
CA ALA A 184 5.74 -0.75 -18.13
C ALA A 184 5.11 -2.12 -18.45
N PHE A 185 5.11 -2.56 -19.71
CA PHE A 185 4.31 -3.70 -20.15
C PHE A 185 5.16 -4.87 -20.69
N GLU A 186 6.39 -4.65 -21.08
CA GLU A 186 7.29 -5.73 -21.48
C GLU A 186 8.03 -6.31 -20.26
N ALA A 187 8.22 -7.61 -20.26
CA ALA A 187 8.99 -8.27 -19.22
C ALA A 187 10.45 -7.79 -19.22
N SER A 188 10.99 -7.54 -18.04
CA SER A 188 12.37 -7.08 -17.90
C SER A 188 13.39 -8.15 -18.35
N ASP A 189 14.65 -7.75 -18.57
CA ASP A 189 15.77 -8.63 -18.94
C ASP A 189 16.08 -9.71 -17.88
N THR A 190 15.50 -9.62 -16.67
CA THR A 190 15.53 -10.69 -15.67
C THR A 190 14.82 -11.97 -16.13
N ASN A 191 13.99 -11.91 -17.16
CA ASN A 191 13.31 -13.07 -17.74
C ASN A 191 14.20 -13.81 -18.75
N THR A 192 15.35 -14.27 -18.29
CA THR A 192 16.19 -15.18 -19.07
C THR A 192 15.48 -16.51 -19.33
N GLY A 193 15.93 -17.27 -20.34
CA GLY A 193 15.39 -18.61 -20.58
C GLY A 193 15.50 -19.52 -19.35
N GLU A 194 16.50 -19.32 -18.49
CA GLU A 194 16.67 -20.05 -17.24
C GLU A 194 15.61 -19.67 -16.19
N SER A 195 15.33 -18.38 -16.02
CA SER A 195 14.30 -17.89 -15.10
C SER A 195 12.91 -18.41 -15.48
N ARG A 196 12.57 -18.38 -16.77
CA ARG A 196 11.31 -18.95 -17.29
C ARG A 196 11.20 -20.45 -17.05
N LYS A 197 12.29 -21.22 -17.29
CA LYS A 197 12.34 -22.67 -17.01
C LYS A 197 12.21 -22.94 -15.51
N ALA A 198 12.85 -22.14 -14.66
CA ALA A 198 12.78 -22.30 -13.21
C ALA A 198 11.37 -22.02 -12.68
N LEU A 199 10.69 -20.96 -13.18
CA LEU A 199 9.30 -20.67 -12.86
C LEU A 199 8.37 -21.79 -13.34
N SER A 200 8.57 -22.26 -14.56
CA SER A 200 7.84 -23.39 -15.13
C SER A 200 7.97 -24.63 -14.25
N LEU A 201 9.20 -24.97 -13.83
CA LEU A 201 9.43 -26.09 -12.92
C LEU A 201 8.77 -25.91 -11.55
N ALA A 202 8.78 -24.68 -11.00
CA ALA A 202 8.13 -24.40 -9.72
C ALA A 202 6.61 -24.61 -9.78
N LEU A 203 5.96 -24.19 -10.87
CA LEU A 203 4.54 -24.46 -11.11
C LEU A 203 4.25 -25.97 -11.25
N ASP A 204 5.10 -26.72 -11.94
CA ASP A 204 4.97 -28.19 -12.03
C ASP A 204 5.10 -28.86 -10.67
N GLN A 205 6.04 -28.40 -9.84
CA GLN A 205 6.21 -28.94 -8.48
C GLN A 205 5.02 -28.61 -7.58
N LEU A 206 4.48 -27.39 -7.69
CA LEU A 206 3.27 -27.00 -6.97
C LEU A 206 2.09 -27.92 -7.34
N LEU A 207 1.88 -28.19 -8.64
CA LEU A 207 0.80 -29.05 -9.11
C LEU A 207 1.00 -30.55 -8.75
N LYS A 208 2.23 -30.99 -8.52
CA LYS A 208 2.57 -32.37 -8.08
C LYS A 208 2.53 -32.55 -6.57
N ALA A 209 2.46 -31.46 -5.81
CA ALA A 209 2.45 -31.51 -4.35
C ALA A 209 1.15 -32.11 -3.80
N ARG A 210 1.25 -32.77 -2.66
CA ARG A 210 0.08 -33.33 -1.96
C ARG A 210 -0.71 -32.24 -1.20
N ARG A 211 0.03 -31.25 -0.65
CA ARG A 211 -0.52 -30.12 0.10
C ARG A 211 0.03 -28.78 -0.44
N PRO A 212 -0.33 -28.45 -1.71
CA PRO A 212 0.15 -27.23 -2.33
C PRO A 212 -0.43 -25.99 -1.68
N LEU A 213 0.36 -24.90 -1.64
CA LEU A 213 -0.09 -23.59 -1.19
C LEU A 213 0.47 -22.51 -2.11
N LEU A 214 -0.39 -21.60 -2.56
CA LEU A 214 0.04 -20.42 -3.29
C LEU A 214 0.07 -19.23 -2.34
N TYR A 215 1.23 -18.56 -2.22
CA TYR A 215 1.37 -17.29 -1.52
C TYR A 215 1.40 -16.14 -2.52
N VAL A 216 0.33 -15.36 -2.58
CA VAL A 216 0.18 -14.27 -3.56
C VAL A 216 0.62 -12.95 -2.95
N GLY A 217 1.68 -12.36 -3.50
CA GLY A 217 2.15 -11.03 -3.14
C GLY A 217 1.58 -9.92 -4.05
N ASN A 218 1.76 -8.66 -3.64
CA ASN A 218 1.31 -7.51 -4.42
C ASN A 218 2.04 -7.36 -5.78
N GLY A 219 3.19 -8.02 -5.94
CA GLY A 219 3.90 -8.11 -7.22
C GLY A 219 3.04 -8.69 -8.35
N CYS A 220 2.06 -9.56 -8.04
CA CYS A 220 1.10 -10.07 -9.03
C CYS A 220 0.20 -8.95 -9.60
N ARG A 221 -0.29 -8.05 -8.74
CA ARG A 221 -1.08 -6.90 -9.17
C ARG A 221 -0.22 -5.87 -9.91
N ILE A 222 0.97 -5.57 -9.40
CA ILE A 222 1.93 -4.65 -10.03
C ILE A 222 2.29 -5.13 -11.45
N ALA A 223 2.49 -6.44 -11.62
CA ALA A 223 2.76 -7.05 -12.93
C ALA A 223 1.51 -7.15 -13.81
N GLY A 224 0.32 -6.88 -13.28
CA GLY A 224 -0.95 -6.95 -14.01
C GLY A 224 -1.42 -8.38 -14.33
N VAL A 225 -1.00 -9.37 -13.53
CA VAL A 225 -1.30 -10.80 -13.72
C VAL A 225 -2.24 -11.38 -12.66
N ASP A 226 -2.92 -10.51 -11.93
CA ASP A 226 -3.84 -10.91 -10.86
C ASP A 226 -5.04 -11.73 -11.37
N ASN A 227 -5.53 -11.48 -12.57
CA ASN A 227 -6.60 -12.26 -13.19
C ASN A 227 -6.16 -13.69 -13.53
N GLU A 228 -4.96 -13.84 -14.08
CA GLU A 228 -4.36 -15.14 -14.42
C GLU A 228 -4.10 -15.96 -13.15
N VAL A 229 -3.61 -15.30 -12.09
CA VAL A 229 -3.43 -15.93 -10.77
C VAL A 229 -4.76 -16.42 -10.20
N ARG A 230 -5.83 -15.59 -10.26
CA ARG A 230 -7.18 -16.02 -9.85
C ARG A 230 -7.67 -17.23 -10.62
N SER A 231 -7.52 -17.18 -11.94
CA SER A 231 -7.93 -18.27 -12.82
C SER A 231 -7.17 -19.56 -12.54
N PHE A 232 -5.87 -19.48 -12.31
CA PHE A 232 -5.02 -20.62 -11.96
C PHE A 232 -5.41 -21.23 -10.61
N ILE A 233 -5.65 -20.41 -9.59
CA ILE A 233 -6.11 -20.84 -8.26
C ILE A 233 -7.45 -21.60 -8.39
N ALA A 234 -8.42 -21.01 -9.09
CA ALA A 234 -9.74 -21.60 -9.26
C ALA A 234 -9.73 -22.90 -10.08
N GLN A 235 -8.97 -22.92 -11.16
CA GLN A 235 -8.86 -24.07 -12.07
C GLN A 235 -8.25 -25.30 -11.38
N HIS A 236 -7.25 -25.07 -10.52
CA HIS A 236 -6.52 -26.16 -9.85
C HIS A 236 -6.96 -26.39 -8.41
N ALA A 237 -7.95 -25.62 -7.91
CA ALA A 237 -8.47 -25.67 -6.55
C ALA A 237 -7.35 -25.60 -5.47
N ILE A 238 -6.33 -24.73 -5.70
CA ILE A 238 -5.19 -24.60 -4.81
C ILE A 238 -5.53 -23.61 -3.69
N PRO A 239 -5.38 -23.96 -2.40
CA PRO A 239 -5.47 -23.01 -1.31
C PRO A 239 -4.50 -21.84 -1.51
N ALA A 240 -4.96 -20.60 -1.28
CA ALA A 240 -4.17 -19.41 -1.46
C ALA A 240 -4.18 -18.54 -0.21
N VAL A 241 -3.02 -18.03 0.14
CA VAL A 241 -2.79 -17.02 1.17
C VAL A 241 -2.11 -15.80 0.56
N PHE A 242 -2.21 -14.65 1.22
CA PHE A 242 -1.91 -13.36 0.61
C PHE A 242 -0.99 -12.52 1.49
N SER A 243 -0.29 -11.57 0.89
CA SER A 243 0.30 -10.44 1.63
C SER A 243 -0.76 -9.35 1.89
N TRP A 244 -0.48 -8.44 2.82
CA TRP A 244 -1.42 -7.39 3.24
C TRP A 244 -1.89 -6.47 2.11
N LEU A 245 -1.08 -6.27 1.07
CA LEU A 245 -1.46 -5.43 -0.09
C LEU A 245 -2.09 -6.21 -1.25
N SER A 246 -2.34 -7.52 -1.08
CA SER A 246 -2.83 -8.40 -2.13
C SER A 246 -4.02 -9.28 -1.73
N PHE A 247 -4.43 -9.28 -0.47
CA PHE A 247 -5.49 -10.18 0.01
C PHE A 247 -6.87 -9.90 -0.62
N ASP A 248 -7.04 -8.73 -1.19
CA ASP A 248 -8.21 -8.33 -1.97
C ASP A 248 -8.18 -8.79 -3.44
N ILE A 249 -7.13 -9.54 -3.84
CA ILE A 249 -7.07 -10.19 -5.16
C ILE A 249 -8.18 -11.24 -5.29
N LEU A 250 -8.51 -11.97 -4.23
CA LEU A 250 -9.68 -12.84 -4.19
C LEU A 250 -10.72 -12.29 -3.22
N SER A 251 -12.00 -12.57 -3.50
CA SER A 251 -13.04 -12.41 -2.48
C SER A 251 -12.86 -13.43 -1.36
N SER A 252 -13.14 -13.04 -0.14
CA SER A 252 -13.12 -13.94 1.02
C SER A 252 -14.17 -15.07 0.93
N ASP A 253 -15.16 -14.95 0.05
CA ASP A 253 -16.18 -15.98 -0.20
C ASP A 253 -15.67 -17.12 -1.10
N GLU A 254 -14.55 -16.93 -1.80
CA GLU A 254 -13.95 -17.96 -2.63
C GLU A 254 -13.47 -19.13 -1.77
N PRO A 255 -13.73 -20.39 -2.19
CA PRO A 255 -13.41 -21.57 -1.38
C PRO A 255 -11.89 -21.77 -1.14
N TRP A 256 -11.04 -21.20 -1.98
CA TRP A 256 -9.58 -21.25 -1.90
C TRP A 256 -8.93 -20.03 -1.23
N TYR A 257 -9.71 -19.09 -0.71
CA TYR A 257 -9.20 -17.93 0.04
C TYR A 257 -8.92 -18.29 1.50
N PHE A 258 -7.68 -18.10 1.97
CA PHE A 258 -7.26 -18.42 3.34
C PHE A 258 -6.53 -17.27 4.06
N GLY A 259 -6.82 -16.02 3.70
CA GLY A 259 -6.36 -14.82 4.44
C GLY A 259 -4.87 -14.53 4.32
N CYS A 260 -4.34 -13.80 5.30
CA CYS A 260 -2.95 -13.35 5.34
C CYS A 260 -2.21 -14.01 6.50
N PRO A 261 -1.25 -14.91 6.29
CA PRO A 261 -0.42 -15.41 7.37
C PRO A 261 0.57 -14.35 7.87
N GLY A 262 0.90 -14.39 9.15
CA GLY A 262 1.85 -13.46 9.77
C GLY A 262 1.63 -13.26 11.27
N GLY A 263 2.31 -12.25 11.82
CA GLY A 263 2.28 -11.97 13.26
C GLY A 263 0.95 -11.45 13.78
N LEU A 264 0.12 -10.86 12.92
CA LEU A 264 -1.23 -10.35 13.20
C LEU A 264 -2.28 -11.09 12.36
N ALA A 265 -2.01 -12.34 12.03
CA ALA A 265 -2.82 -13.15 11.15
C ALA A 265 -3.96 -13.86 11.88
N PRO A 266 -5.00 -14.29 11.17
CA PRO A 266 -5.86 -15.36 11.63
C PRO A 266 -5.02 -16.63 11.83
N ILE A 267 -5.21 -17.33 12.96
CA ILE A 267 -4.38 -18.53 13.30
C ILE A 267 -4.44 -19.57 12.18
N TYR A 268 -5.62 -19.79 11.60
CA TYR A 268 -5.77 -20.78 10.52
C TYR A 268 -4.86 -20.51 9.30
N SER A 269 -4.59 -19.25 8.97
CA SER A 269 -3.69 -18.90 7.86
C SER A 269 -2.25 -19.36 8.15
N ASN A 270 -1.80 -19.19 9.40
CA ASN A 270 -0.48 -19.65 9.83
C ASN A 270 -0.41 -21.18 9.91
N GLU A 271 -1.46 -21.86 10.39
CA GLU A 271 -1.53 -23.33 10.42
C GLU A 271 -1.46 -23.91 9.00
N ILE A 272 -2.21 -23.34 8.05
CA ILE A 272 -2.20 -23.78 6.65
C ILE A 272 -0.79 -23.61 6.05
N LEU A 273 -0.15 -22.46 6.29
CA LEU A 273 1.22 -22.21 5.85
C LEU A 273 2.21 -23.24 6.43
N ALA A 274 2.06 -23.59 7.71
CA ALA A 274 2.94 -24.51 8.40
C ALA A 274 2.78 -25.98 7.94
N HIS A 275 1.59 -26.37 7.46
CA HIS A 275 1.27 -27.74 7.06
C HIS A 275 1.41 -28.00 5.56
N ALA A 276 1.62 -26.97 4.74
CA ALA A 276 1.91 -27.14 3.31
C ALA A 276 3.21 -27.90 3.08
N ASP A 277 3.29 -28.70 2.01
CA ASP A 277 4.51 -29.40 1.60
C ASP A 277 5.22 -28.75 0.40
N CYS A 278 4.51 -27.89 -0.33
CA CYS A 278 5.07 -27.05 -1.39
C CYS A 278 4.42 -25.66 -1.34
N ILE A 279 5.21 -24.60 -1.29
CA ILE A 279 4.73 -23.22 -1.30
C ILE A 279 5.41 -22.47 -2.43
N LEU A 280 4.58 -21.84 -3.28
CA LEU A 280 5.04 -20.92 -4.31
C LEU A 280 4.69 -19.48 -3.90
N PHE A 281 5.72 -18.68 -3.61
CA PHE A 281 5.61 -17.27 -3.28
C PHE A 281 5.76 -16.45 -4.57
N LEU A 282 4.73 -15.74 -4.97
CA LEU A 282 4.70 -14.91 -6.18
C LEU A 282 4.75 -13.41 -5.83
N GLY A 283 5.87 -12.74 -6.08
CA GLY A 283 6.02 -11.30 -5.88
C GLY A 283 5.70 -10.83 -4.47
N ALA A 284 6.20 -11.55 -3.47
CA ALA A 284 5.93 -11.31 -2.06
C ALA A 284 7.21 -10.87 -1.33
N ARG A 285 7.24 -9.63 -0.84
CA ARG A 285 8.39 -9.05 -0.12
C ARG A 285 8.76 -9.82 1.15
N LEU A 286 7.79 -10.36 1.89
CA LEU A 286 7.96 -11.10 3.14
C LEU A 286 8.89 -10.37 4.12
N ASP A 287 8.50 -9.16 4.49
CA ASP A 287 9.23 -8.34 5.45
C ASP A 287 9.21 -8.93 6.87
N LEU A 288 9.91 -8.28 7.79
CA LEU A 288 10.00 -8.75 9.17
C LEU A 288 8.65 -8.75 9.89
N GLY A 289 7.78 -7.76 9.60
CA GLY A 289 6.44 -7.70 10.18
C GLY A 289 5.56 -8.84 9.72
N THR A 290 5.53 -9.11 8.42
CA THR A 290 4.80 -10.23 7.81
C THR A 290 5.25 -11.57 8.38
N THR A 291 6.55 -11.79 8.48
CA THR A 291 7.10 -13.07 8.98
C THR A 291 7.24 -13.13 10.50
N ALA A 292 6.76 -12.10 11.22
CA ALA A 292 6.90 -11.95 12.67
C ALA A 292 8.34 -12.19 13.17
N PHE A 293 9.31 -11.66 12.44
CA PHE A 293 10.76 -11.81 12.67
C PHE A 293 11.27 -13.26 12.57
N GLN A 294 10.45 -14.21 12.08
CA GLN A 294 10.76 -15.64 11.97
C GLN A 294 10.85 -16.08 10.49
N ARG A 295 11.59 -15.34 9.67
CA ARG A 295 11.64 -15.55 8.21
C ARG A 295 12.05 -16.97 7.81
N GLU A 296 13.04 -17.56 8.48
CA GLU A 296 13.51 -18.92 8.18
C GLU A 296 12.45 -19.98 8.50
N ALA A 297 11.74 -19.81 9.61
CA ALA A 297 10.67 -20.71 10.05
C ALA A 297 9.37 -20.57 9.22
N PHE A 298 9.23 -19.50 8.44
CA PHE A 298 8.01 -19.21 7.68
C PHE A 298 7.78 -20.23 6.56
N GLY A 299 6.92 -21.23 6.80
CA GLY A 299 6.66 -22.33 5.89
C GLY A 299 7.83 -23.32 5.74
N ALA A 300 8.69 -23.46 6.76
CA ALA A 300 9.95 -24.21 6.67
C ALA A 300 9.80 -25.71 6.37
N GLN A 301 8.64 -26.31 6.63
CA GLN A 301 8.38 -27.73 6.35
C GLN A 301 8.15 -27.99 4.85
N ALA A 302 7.84 -26.96 4.09
CA ALA A 302 7.58 -27.05 2.66
C ALA A 302 8.84 -26.90 1.81
N THR A 303 8.80 -27.42 0.59
CA THR A 303 9.67 -26.92 -0.48
C THR A 303 9.17 -25.55 -0.89
N ARG A 304 10.01 -24.52 -0.75
CA ARG A 304 9.64 -23.10 -0.96
C ARG A 304 10.26 -22.57 -2.25
N TYR A 305 9.43 -22.01 -3.10
CA TYR A 305 9.85 -21.30 -4.32
C TYR A 305 9.55 -19.81 -4.16
N PHE A 306 10.57 -18.97 -4.14
CA PHE A 306 10.44 -17.51 -4.05
C PHE A 306 10.67 -16.91 -5.41
N VAL A 307 9.63 -16.31 -5.99
CA VAL A 307 9.67 -15.66 -7.31
C VAL A 307 9.53 -14.15 -7.11
N ASP A 308 10.56 -13.42 -7.48
CA ASP A 308 10.55 -11.96 -7.42
C ASP A 308 11.42 -11.38 -8.55
N ILE A 309 11.07 -10.17 -8.98
CA ILE A 309 11.84 -9.41 -9.98
C ILE A 309 13.13 -8.84 -9.38
N ASP A 310 13.16 -8.60 -8.06
CA ASP A 310 14.26 -7.95 -7.37
C ASP A 310 15.20 -8.98 -6.73
N PRO A 311 16.45 -9.12 -7.23
CA PRO A 311 17.43 -10.02 -6.66
C PRO A 311 17.75 -9.73 -5.18
N SER A 312 17.60 -8.48 -4.72
CA SER A 312 17.84 -8.10 -3.32
C SER A 312 16.76 -8.66 -2.40
N GLU A 313 15.51 -8.72 -2.86
CA GLU A 313 14.42 -9.39 -2.14
C GLU A 313 14.70 -10.89 -2.01
N LEU A 314 15.15 -11.52 -3.08
CA LEU A 314 15.49 -12.95 -3.09
C LEU A 314 16.71 -13.30 -2.23
N ALA A 315 17.67 -12.37 -2.10
CA ALA A 315 18.86 -12.58 -1.28
C ALA A 315 18.53 -12.90 0.18
N LYS A 316 17.39 -12.45 0.68
CA LYS A 316 16.90 -12.73 2.05
C LYS A 316 16.63 -14.22 2.32
N PHE A 317 16.42 -15.01 1.28
CA PHE A 317 16.01 -16.42 1.35
C PHE A 317 17.09 -17.38 0.86
N ARG A 318 18.22 -16.86 0.37
CA ARG A 318 19.34 -17.69 -0.07
C ARG A 318 19.93 -18.45 1.11
N GLY A 319 20.17 -19.74 0.90
CA GLY A 319 20.73 -20.62 1.94
C GLY A 319 19.72 -21.19 2.93
N PHE A 320 18.46 -20.79 2.89
CA PHE A 320 17.44 -21.44 3.72
C PHE A 320 17.19 -22.87 3.22
N PRO A 321 17.05 -23.84 4.13
CA PRO A 321 16.73 -25.22 3.75
C PRO A 321 15.47 -25.29 2.90
N ASN A 322 15.45 -26.19 1.92
CA ASN A 322 14.30 -26.43 1.03
C ASN A 322 13.79 -25.18 0.29
N SER A 323 14.68 -24.20 0.02
CA SER A 323 14.31 -22.94 -0.60
C SER A 323 14.98 -22.75 -1.96
N LYS A 324 14.23 -22.26 -2.94
CA LYS A 324 14.70 -21.93 -4.29
C LYS A 324 14.27 -20.50 -4.63
N CYS A 325 15.25 -19.67 -4.98
CA CYS A 325 15.04 -18.29 -5.39
C CYS A 325 15.04 -18.21 -6.92
N ILE A 326 13.99 -17.64 -7.49
CA ILE A 326 13.77 -17.53 -8.93
C ILE A 326 13.66 -16.04 -9.29
N PRO A 327 14.72 -15.44 -9.85
CA PRO A 327 14.66 -14.07 -10.33
C PRO A 327 13.84 -14.03 -11.62
N ALA A 328 12.57 -13.64 -11.52
CA ALA A 328 11.68 -13.56 -12.67
C ALA A 328 10.69 -12.41 -12.54
N ASP A 329 10.42 -11.78 -13.68
CA ASP A 329 9.33 -10.82 -13.83
C ASP A 329 8.03 -11.58 -14.03
N LEU A 330 7.05 -11.35 -13.17
CA LEU A 330 5.77 -12.05 -13.22
C LEU A 330 4.93 -11.74 -14.48
N ARG A 331 5.31 -10.73 -15.27
CA ARG A 331 4.69 -10.50 -16.58
C ARG A 331 4.83 -11.69 -17.56
N CYS A 332 5.74 -12.63 -17.29
CA CYS A 332 5.83 -13.89 -18.04
C CYS A 332 4.96 -15.03 -17.46
N LEU A 333 4.30 -14.82 -16.31
CA LEU A 333 3.49 -15.85 -15.65
C LEU A 333 2.29 -16.34 -16.51
N PRO A 334 1.58 -15.49 -17.27
CA PRO A 334 0.46 -15.93 -18.11
C PRO A 334 0.83 -17.04 -19.08
N GLU A 335 1.98 -16.96 -19.77
CA GLU A 335 2.48 -18.00 -20.67
C GLU A 335 2.74 -19.30 -19.91
N ALA A 336 3.42 -19.22 -18.77
CA ALA A 336 3.74 -20.40 -17.96
C ALA A 336 2.48 -21.09 -17.38
N ILE A 337 1.45 -20.33 -17.06
CA ILE A 337 0.14 -20.86 -16.60
C ILE A 337 -0.62 -21.50 -17.76
N ALA A 338 -0.65 -20.87 -18.92
CA ALA A 338 -1.39 -21.36 -20.10
C ALA A 338 -0.93 -22.77 -20.52
N ASP A 339 0.37 -23.05 -20.46
CA ASP A 339 0.95 -24.37 -20.74
C ASP A 339 0.41 -25.48 -19.81
N ARG A 340 -0.24 -25.12 -18.71
CA ARG A 340 -0.76 -26.01 -17.67
C ARG A 340 -2.27 -26.07 -17.59
N ALA A 341 -2.97 -25.42 -18.51
CA ALA A 341 -4.43 -25.35 -18.50
C ALA A 341 -5.11 -26.74 -18.48
N SER A 342 -4.48 -27.77 -19.06
CA SER A 342 -4.97 -29.16 -19.04
C SER A 342 -4.38 -30.03 -17.93
N SER A 343 -3.43 -29.51 -17.14
CA SER A 343 -2.78 -30.27 -16.07
C SER A 343 -3.73 -30.46 -14.88
N LYS A 344 -3.70 -31.65 -14.27
CA LYS A 344 -4.45 -31.91 -13.04
C LYS A 344 -3.53 -31.69 -11.83
N SER A 345 -4.03 -31.04 -10.80
CA SER A 345 -3.38 -30.98 -9.51
C SER A 345 -3.37 -32.37 -8.87
N ALA A 346 -2.22 -32.76 -8.29
CA ALA A 346 -2.10 -33.98 -7.51
C ALA A 346 -2.43 -33.76 -6.02
N ALA A 347 -2.96 -32.60 -5.66
CA ALA A 347 -3.34 -32.29 -4.29
C ALA A 347 -4.28 -33.35 -3.71
N GLU A 348 -4.06 -33.72 -2.44
CA GLU A 348 -4.98 -34.59 -1.72
C GLU A 348 -6.37 -33.92 -1.62
N SER A 349 -7.43 -34.65 -1.93
CA SER A 349 -8.80 -34.14 -1.81
C SER A 349 -9.11 -33.63 -0.39
N SER A 350 -8.51 -34.29 0.60
CA SER A 350 -8.60 -33.92 2.01
C SER A 350 -7.89 -32.62 2.37
N TRP A 351 -6.95 -32.10 1.53
CA TRP A 351 -6.18 -30.92 1.87
C TRP A 351 -7.02 -29.65 1.88
N LEU A 352 -7.78 -29.39 0.81
CA LEU A 352 -8.67 -28.23 0.75
C LEU A 352 -9.80 -28.35 1.80
N GLU A 353 -10.30 -29.56 2.03
CA GLU A 353 -11.29 -29.83 3.08
C GLU A 353 -10.72 -29.49 4.46
N TRP A 354 -9.49 -29.96 4.77
CA TRP A 354 -8.81 -29.64 6.02
C TRP A 354 -8.60 -28.12 6.20
N CYS A 355 -8.11 -27.42 5.16
CA CYS A 355 -7.96 -25.96 5.20
C CYS A 355 -9.29 -25.27 5.48
N THR A 356 -10.37 -25.75 4.86
CA THR A 356 -11.71 -25.21 5.03
C THR A 356 -12.23 -25.42 6.45
N GLU A 357 -12.05 -26.61 7.00
CA GLU A 357 -12.47 -26.92 8.38
C GLU A 357 -11.66 -26.10 9.41
N LYS A 358 -10.37 -25.93 9.22
CA LYS A 358 -9.55 -25.04 10.06
C LYS A 358 -10.07 -23.61 10.04
N ARG A 359 -10.34 -23.05 8.86
CA ARG A 359 -10.92 -21.73 8.72
C ARG A 359 -12.28 -21.60 9.42
N LYS A 360 -13.18 -22.58 9.22
CA LYS A 360 -14.52 -22.56 9.84
C LYS A 360 -14.44 -22.64 11.36
N SER A 361 -13.65 -23.56 11.90
CA SER A 361 -13.46 -23.73 13.34
C SER A 361 -12.92 -22.47 13.99
N TYR A 362 -11.85 -21.90 13.41
CA TYR A 362 -11.25 -20.67 13.89
C TYR A 362 -12.23 -19.48 13.86
N LEU A 363 -12.92 -19.26 12.75
CA LEU A 363 -13.87 -18.14 12.63
C LEU A 363 -15.05 -18.29 13.60
N LYS A 364 -15.46 -19.52 13.95
CA LYS A 364 -16.46 -19.77 14.97
C LYS A 364 -15.94 -19.36 16.36
N GLU A 365 -14.77 -19.87 16.74
CA GLU A 365 -14.14 -19.54 18.03
C GLU A 365 -13.87 -18.04 18.17
N GLU A 366 -13.37 -17.40 17.12
CA GLU A 366 -13.11 -15.95 17.11
C GLU A 366 -14.40 -15.15 17.31
N ARG A 367 -15.49 -15.53 16.63
CA ARG A 367 -16.81 -14.91 16.81
C ARG A 367 -17.31 -15.06 18.24
N GLU A 368 -17.17 -16.24 18.82
CA GLU A 368 -17.58 -16.51 20.21
C GLU A 368 -16.78 -15.68 21.22
N ARG A 369 -15.46 -15.55 21.01
CA ARG A 369 -14.57 -14.78 21.90
C ARG A 369 -14.71 -13.27 21.75
N LEU A 370 -14.95 -12.77 20.53
CA LEU A 370 -15.05 -11.36 20.21
C LEU A 370 -16.50 -10.89 20.05
N ALA A 371 -17.48 -11.79 20.19
CA ALA A 371 -18.89 -11.45 20.16
C ALA A 371 -19.20 -10.52 21.34
N SER A 372 -19.46 -9.27 21.02
CA SER A 372 -19.83 -8.22 21.98
C SER A 372 -20.88 -7.34 21.31
N GLU A 373 -21.87 -6.92 22.06
CA GLU A 373 -22.82 -5.88 21.63
C GLU A 373 -22.14 -4.49 21.59
N LYS A 374 -20.93 -4.39 22.13
CA LYS A 374 -20.16 -3.16 22.18
C LYS A 374 -19.54 -2.82 20.84
N MET A 375 -19.28 -1.54 20.61
CA MET A 375 -18.51 -1.03 19.48
C MET A 375 -17.05 -1.48 19.59
N THR A 376 -16.73 -2.60 18.97
CA THR A 376 -15.38 -3.14 18.87
C THR A 376 -14.85 -3.03 17.42
N VAL A 377 -13.54 -2.96 17.26
CA VAL A 377 -12.93 -2.95 15.91
C VAL A 377 -13.24 -4.25 15.17
N TYR A 378 -13.31 -5.38 15.86
CA TYR A 378 -13.80 -6.63 15.29
C TYR A 378 -15.22 -6.53 14.74
N GLY A 379 -16.15 -5.98 15.54
CA GLY A 379 -17.52 -5.76 15.12
C GLY A 379 -17.65 -4.80 13.95
N ILE A 380 -16.85 -3.73 13.95
CA ILE A 380 -16.73 -2.76 12.85
C ILE A 380 -16.20 -3.44 11.58
N ALA A 381 -15.07 -4.15 11.67
CA ALA A 381 -14.47 -4.86 10.55
C ALA A 381 -15.44 -5.86 9.91
N GLY A 382 -16.19 -6.60 10.71
CA GLY A 382 -17.21 -7.54 10.22
C GLY A 382 -18.35 -6.86 9.45
N ARG A 383 -18.78 -5.67 9.86
CA ARG A 383 -19.80 -4.90 9.13
C ARG A 383 -19.26 -4.29 7.85
N LEU A 384 -18.06 -3.70 7.92
CA LEU A 384 -17.39 -3.15 6.74
C LEU A 384 -17.09 -4.24 5.71
N SER A 385 -16.72 -5.45 6.14
CA SER A 385 -16.50 -6.61 5.26
C SER A 385 -17.76 -6.95 4.45
N ARG A 386 -18.91 -7.08 5.11
CA ARG A 386 -20.19 -7.36 4.43
C ARG A 386 -20.66 -6.24 3.50
N TRP A 387 -20.18 -5.04 3.71
CA TRP A 387 -20.53 -3.85 2.91
C TRP A 387 -19.46 -3.51 1.86
N SER A 388 -18.40 -4.32 1.73
CA SER A 388 -17.20 -3.95 0.98
C SER A 388 -17.28 -4.12 -0.54
N ASP A 389 -18.26 -4.85 -1.06
CA ASP A 389 -18.38 -5.15 -2.49
C ASP A 389 -18.21 -3.91 -3.38
N GLY A 390 -17.30 -3.99 -4.34
CA GLY A 390 -17.06 -2.96 -5.34
C GLY A 390 -16.47 -1.65 -4.82
N LYS A 391 -16.00 -1.57 -3.56
CA LYS A 391 -15.48 -0.35 -2.94
C LYS A 391 -13.96 -0.35 -2.83
N VAL A 392 -13.39 0.82 -2.65
CA VAL A 392 -11.97 1.02 -2.34
C VAL A 392 -11.84 1.36 -0.86
N PHE A 393 -11.14 0.52 -0.12
CA PHE A 393 -10.81 0.74 1.29
C PHE A 393 -9.37 1.20 1.44
N VAL A 394 -9.20 2.34 2.11
CA VAL A 394 -7.89 2.95 2.40
C VAL A 394 -7.78 3.16 3.90
N PRO A 395 -7.33 2.16 4.66
CA PRO A 395 -7.08 2.35 6.09
C PRO A 395 -5.81 3.16 6.34
N ALA A 396 -5.68 3.67 7.55
CA ALA A 396 -4.43 4.21 8.07
C ALA A 396 -3.26 3.25 7.80
N SER A 397 -2.07 3.80 7.64
CA SER A 397 -0.87 3.02 7.32
C SER A 397 -0.19 2.42 8.55
N SER A 398 -0.69 2.71 9.74
CA SER A 398 -0.13 2.22 11.01
C SER A 398 -1.14 2.24 12.15
N GLY A 399 -0.78 1.54 13.21
CA GLY A 399 -1.49 1.56 14.49
C GLY A 399 -2.72 0.67 14.51
N TYR A 400 -3.58 0.96 15.46
CA TYR A 400 -4.71 0.11 15.81
C TYR A 400 -5.69 -0.15 14.65
N ALA A 401 -5.95 0.88 13.85
CA ALA A 401 -6.86 0.77 12.70
C ALA A 401 -6.30 -0.15 11.61
N GLU A 402 -5.02 -0.01 11.29
CA GLU A 402 -4.35 -0.83 10.29
C GLU A 402 -4.24 -2.29 10.75
N GLU A 403 -3.68 -2.51 11.95
CA GLU A 403 -3.43 -3.85 12.50
C GLU A 403 -4.70 -4.70 12.59
N THR A 404 -5.80 -4.13 13.09
CA THR A 404 -7.05 -4.87 13.31
C THR A 404 -7.84 -5.09 12.04
N LEU A 405 -7.84 -4.12 11.13
CA LEU A 405 -8.56 -4.28 9.87
C LEU A 405 -7.86 -5.26 8.94
N THR A 406 -6.54 -5.18 8.81
CA THR A 406 -5.80 -6.16 8.02
C THR A 406 -6.04 -7.58 8.49
N ARG A 407 -6.29 -7.76 9.79
CA ARG A 407 -6.58 -9.06 10.38
C ARG A 407 -8.03 -9.52 10.23
N PHE A 408 -8.99 -8.63 10.52
CA PHE A 408 -10.40 -8.99 10.64
C PHE A 408 -11.25 -8.65 9.41
N PHE A 409 -10.72 -7.85 8.51
CA PHE A 409 -11.44 -7.49 7.31
C PHE A 409 -11.38 -8.62 6.28
N ALA A 410 -12.56 -9.03 5.83
CA ALA A 410 -12.74 -10.03 4.79
C ALA A 410 -13.21 -9.33 3.51
N PRO A 411 -12.39 -9.27 2.44
CA PRO A 411 -12.73 -8.53 1.23
C PRO A 411 -13.89 -9.19 0.50
N GLY A 412 -14.90 -8.40 0.13
CA GLY A 412 -16.00 -8.81 -0.73
C GLY A 412 -15.61 -8.79 -2.20
N LYS A 413 -16.57 -9.08 -3.07
CA LYS A 413 -16.33 -9.16 -4.50
C LYS A 413 -15.97 -7.79 -5.09
N GLY A 414 -14.83 -7.71 -5.77
CA GLY A 414 -14.36 -6.48 -6.40
C GLY A 414 -13.93 -5.39 -5.42
N THR A 415 -13.74 -5.72 -4.15
CA THR A 415 -13.12 -4.82 -3.16
C THR A 415 -11.67 -4.53 -3.57
N ARG A 416 -11.22 -3.29 -3.35
CA ARG A 416 -9.83 -2.89 -3.41
C ARG A 416 -9.40 -2.38 -2.04
N PHE A 417 -8.32 -2.93 -1.51
CA PHE A 417 -7.80 -2.57 -0.19
C PHE A 417 -6.30 -2.24 -0.30
N PHE A 418 -5.88 -1.08 0.21
CA PHE A 418 -4.45 -0.71 0.27
C PHE A 418 -4.19 0.41 1.28
N ASN A 419 -2.94 0.49 1.72
CA ASN A 419 -2.40 1.57 2.54
C ASN A 419 -0.90 1.77 2.22
N GLY A 420 -0.16 2.52 3.02
CA GLY A 420 1.29 2.70 2.94
C GLY A 420 2.04 1.69 3.83
N ALA A 421 1.82 0.39 3.63
CA ALA A 421 2.26 -0.67 4.53
C ALA A 421 3.79 -0.74 4.72
N ALA A 422 4.60 -0.37 3.70
CA ALA A 422 6.05 -0.50 3.79
C ALA A 422 6.67 0.40 4.85
N LEU A 423 6.16 1.62 5.00
CA LEU A 423 6.68 2.58 5.97
C LEU A 423 5.87 2.60 7.26
N GLY A 424 4.56 2.39 7.18
CA GLY A 424 3.68 2.42 8.34
C GLY A 424 3.57 3.81 8.97
N SER A 425 3.59 4.89 8.19
CA SER A 425 3.50 6.25 8.71
C SER A 425 2.08 6.60 9.12
N MET A 426 1.94 7.22 10.30
CA MET A 426 0.67 7.81 10.73
C MET A 426 0.27 8.97 9.81
N GLY A 427 -1.03 9.18 9.65
CA GLY A 427 -1.62 10.33 8.94
C GLY A 427 -1.64 10.23 7.42
N LEU A 428 -1.15 9.16 6.80
CA LEU A 428 -1.17 9.01 5.34
C LEU A 428 -2.51 8.45 4.79
N GLY A 429 -3.38 7.91 5.64
CA GLY A 429 -4.64 7.31 5.20
C GLY A 429 -5.55 8.32 4.49
N LEU A 430 -5.79 9.50 5.08
CA LEU A 430 -6.62 10.54 4.46
C LEU A 430 -6.06 11.05 3.12
N PRO A 431 -4.78 11.44 2.99
CA PRO A 431 -4.21 11.81 1.68
C PRO A 431 -4.26 10.68 0.65
N HIS A 432 -3.92 9.44 1.03
CA HIS A 432 -4.05 8.27 0.13
C HIS A 432 -5.48 8.10 -0.36
N ALA A 433 -6.48 8.21 0.54
CA ALA A 433 -7.88 8.08 0.19
C ALA A 433 -8.37 9.22 -0.73
N ILE A 434 -7.90 10.46 -0.50
CA ILE A 434 -8.15 11.57 -1.42
C ILE A 434 -7.62 11.21 -2.81
N GLY A 435 -6.38 10.74 -2.90
CA GLY A 435 -5.80 10.29 -4.16
C GLY A 435 -6.59 9.17 -4.83
N ALA A 436 -7.04 8.20 -4.05
CA ALA A 436 -7.87 7.09 -4.52
C ALA A 436 -9.19 7.56 -5.14
N ALA A 437 -9.80 8.59 -4.59
CA ALA A 437 -11.06 9.14 -5.09
C ALA A 437 -10.94 9.79 -6.48
N PHE A 438 -9.73 10.17 -6.88
CA PHE A 438 -9.44 10.63 -8.25
C PHE A 438 -8.86 9.53 -9.14
N GLY A 439 -8.31 8.45 -8.55
CA GLY A 439 -7.72 7.32 -9.27
C GLY A 439 -8.71 6.22 -9.66
N SER A 440 -9.88 6.17 -9.00
CA SER A 440 -10.89 5.12 -9.20
C SER A 440 -12.30 5.71 -9.27
N PRO A 441 -13.19 5.18 -10.12
CA PRO A 441 -14.60 5.58 -10.14
C PRO A 441 -15.42 4.95 -9.01
N ARG A 442 -14.83 4.03 -8.22
CA ARG A 442 -15.49 3.31 -7.14
C ARG A 442 -15.63 4.20 -5.90
N GLN A 443 -16.61 3.91 -5.05
CA GLN A 443 -16.75 4.57 -3.75
C GLN A 443 -15.51 4.35 -2.89
N VAL A 444 -14.96 5.43 -2.32
CA VAL A 444 -13.76 5.39 -1.48
C VAL A 444 -14.11 5.50 -0.01
N ILE A 445 -13.60 4.57 0.75
CA ILE A 445 -13.76 4.45 2.19
C ILE A 445 -12.38 4.65 2.83
N CYS A 446 -12.19 5.78 3.48
CA CYS A 446 -11.03 6.03 4.32
C CYS A 446 -11.31 5.54 5.74
N LEU A 447 -10.37 4.88 6.36
CA LEU A 447 -10.43 4.49 7.76
C LEU A 447 -9.19 4.97 8.50
N GLU A 448 -9.35 6.01 9.29
CA GLU A 448 -8.29 6.58 10.12
C GLU A 448 -8.53 6.29 11.61
N ALA A 449 -7.48 6.43 12.42
CA ALA A 449 -7.60 6.58 13.86
C ALA A 449 -7.59 8.07 14.23
N ASP A 450 -8.20 8.43 15.35
CA ASP A 450 -8.30 9.81 15.84
C ASP A 450 -6.94 10.50 15.95
N GLY A 451 -5.93 9.83 16.49
CA GLY A 451 -4.59 10.37 16.61
C GLY A 451 -3.82 10.41 15.29
N GLY A 452 -4.05 9.46 14.38
CA GLY A 452 -3.45 9.42 13.04
C GLY A 452 -3.95 10.57 12.18
N LEU A 453 -5.26 10.84 12.21
CA LEU A 453 -5.89 11.91 11.46
C LEU A 453 -5.26 13.29 11.75
N MET A 454 -4.79 13.52 12.99
CA MET A 454 -4.18 14.80 13.38
C MET A 454 -2.94 15.16 12.57
N LEU A 455 -2.18 14.19 12.04
CA LEU A 455 -0.94 14.45 11.31
C LEU A 455 -1.15 15.02 9.90
N ASN A 456 -2.35 14.86 9.34
CA ASN A 456 -2.75 15.46 8.06
C ASN A 456 -4.18 16.01 8.11
N ILE A 457 -4.61 16.51 9.28
CA ILE A 457 -5.96 17.05 9.51
C ILE A 457 -6.30 18.20 8.55
N GLN A 458 -5.31 18.99 8.11
CA GLN A 458 -5.47 20.09 7.17
C GLN A 458 -6.02 19.62 5.81
N GLU A 459 -5.84 18.34 5.46
CA GLU A 459 -6.37 17.77 4.21
C GLU A 459 -7.91 17.59 4.24
N LEU A 460 -8.55 17.80 5.38
CA LEU A 460 -9.99 17.96 5.44
C LEU A 460 -10.47 19.19 4.65
N ALA A 461 -9.62 20.23 4.52
CA ALA A 461 -9.89 21.35 3.61
C ALA A 461 -9.90 20.91 2.14
N THR A 462 -8.92 20.09 1.74
CA THR A 462 -8.85 19.51 0.40
C THR A 462 -10.08 18.63 0.13
N LEU A 463 -10.43 17.75 1.09
CA LEU A 463 -11.62 16.90 1.00
C LEU A 463 -12.91 17.71 0.86
N SER A 464 -13.07 18.76 1.66
CA SER A 464 -14.25 19.62 1.63
C SER A 464 -14.37 20.40 0.31
N HIS A 465 -13.25 20.97 -0.17
CA HIS A 465 -13.22 21.76 -1.38
C HIS A 465 -13.54 20.98 -2.65
N TYR A 466 -12.86 19.83 -2.85
CA TYR A 466 -13.06 19.00 -4.04
C TYR A 466 -14.27 18.08 -3.93
N ALA A 467 -14.72 17.80 -2.72
CA ALA A 467 -15.93 17.05 -2.38
C ALA A 467 -16.17 15.81 -3.27
N PRO A 468 -15.22 14.88 -3.38
CA PRO A 468 -15.39 13.68 -4.20
C PRO A 468 -16.62 12.91 -3.73
N LYS A 469 -17.46 12.51 -4.68
CA LYS A 469 -18.73 11.83 -4.39
C LYS A 469 -18.50 10.47 -3.74
N GLY A 470 -19.34 10.13 -2.78
CA GLY A 470 -19.34 8.85 -2.10
C GLY A 470 -18.17 8.64 -1.11
N PHE A 471 -17.37 9.67 -0.85
CA PHE A 471 -16.25 9.57 0.08
C PHE A 471 -16.73 9.46 1.54
N VAL A 472 -16.27 8.44 2.24
CA VAL A 472 -16.59 8.25 3.66
C VAL A 472 -15.29 8.17 4.45
N LEU A 473 -15.13 9.06 5.42
CA LEU A 473 -14.06 9.02 6.41
C LEU A 473 -14.59 8.43 7.71
N PHE A 474 -14.31 7.16 7.97
CA PHE A 474 -14.48 6.57 9.28
C PHE A 474 -13.29 6.90 10.15
N VAL A 475 -13.54 7.34 11.38
CA VAL A 475 -12.50 7.61 12.37
C VAL A 475 -12.72 6.72 13.58
N LEU A 476 -11.80 5.78 13.83
CA LEU A 476 -11.75 5.00 15.05
C LEU A 476 -11.29 5.90 16.20
N ASN A 477 -12.19 6.22 17.11
CA ASN A 477 -11.98 7.22 18.13
C ASN A 477 -12.04 6.60 19.53
N ASN A 478 -10.86 6.41 20.11
CA ASN A 478 -10.68 5.98 21.51
C ASN A 478 -9.95 7.04 22.36
N GLY A 479 -9.80 8.27 21.85
CA GLY A 479 -9.19 9.40 22.53
C GLY A 479 -7.67 9.33 22.59
N GLY A 480 -6.98 8.70 21.60
CA GLY A 480 -5.52 8.71 21.54
C GLY A 480 -4.85 7.51 20.89
N TYR A 481 -3.59 7.25 21.24
CA TYR A 481 -2.71 6.26 20.62
C TYR A 481 -2.83 4.89 21.28
N GLU A 482 -3.78 4.06 20.84
CA GLU A 482 -4.07 2.76 21.45
C GLU A 482 -2.92 1.75 21.40
N SER A 483 -2.22 1.65 20.26
CA SER A 483 -1.09 0.72 20.14
C SER A 483 0.04 1.07 21.11
N ILE A 484 0.30 2.36 21.30
CA ILE A 484 1.32 2.83 22.25
C ILE A 484 0.84 2.66 23.69
N ARG A 485 -0.44 2.98 23.97
CA ARG A 485 -1.06 2.76 25.28
C ARG A 485 -0.93 1.30 25.72
N SER A 486 -1.31 0.36 24.84
CA SER A 486 -1.21 -1.06 25.12
C SER A 486 0.23 -1.53 25.34
N SER A 487 1.18 -1.04 24.53
CA SER A 487 2.60 -1.40 24.66
C SER A 487 3.21 -0.86 25.95
N GLN A 488 3.01 0.42 26.26
CA GLN A 488 3.53 1.03 27.48
C GLN A 488 2.93 0.39 28.74
N THR A 489 1.63 0.11 28.76
CA THR A 489 0.98 -0.60 29.86
C THR A 489 1.62 -1.98 30.09
N ARG A 490 1.85 -2.73 29.01
CA ARG A 490 2.42 -4.07 29.07
C ARG A 490 3.85 -4.09 29.61
N TYR A 491 4.69 -3.16 29.14
CA TYR A 491 6.13 -3.20 29.44
C TYR A 491 6.50 -2.37 30.66
N PHE A 492 5.78 -1.29 30.96
CA PHE A 492 6.16 -0.32 31.99
C PHE A 492 5.11 -0.15 33.09
N GLY A 493 3.89 -0.65 32.87
CA GLY A 493 2.79 -0.50 33.84
C GLY A 493 2.20 0.91 33.95
N ASN A 494 2.74 1.88 33.20
CA ASN A 494 2.26 3.26 33.12
C ASN A 494 2.28 3.77 31.67
N VAL A 495 1.59 4.87 31.41
CA VAL A 495 1.47 5.46 30.08
C VAL A 495 1.83 6.95 30.09
N SER A 496 2.39 7.45 28.96
CA SER A 496 2.78 8.84 28.76
C SER A 496 2.57 9.25 27.30
N GLY A 497 1.98 10.44 27.08
CA GLY A 497 1.80 11.00 25.74
C GLY A 497 0.86 10.22 24.82
N VAL A 498 -0.12 9.50 25.38
CA VAL A 498 -1.02 8.62 24.61
C VAL A 498 -2.46 9.10 24.57
N ASP A 499 -2.88 9.94 25.52
CA ASP A 499 -4.21 10.55 25.60
C ASP A 499 -4.19 11.87 26.37
N ARG A 500 -5.36 12.49 26.54
CA ARG A 500 -5.50 13.80 27.19
C ARG A 500 -4.94 13.82 28.62
N GLU A 501 -5.12 12.75 29.36
CA GLU A 501 -4.67 12.62 30.75
C GLU A 501 -3.13 12.56 30.85
N THR A 502 -2.50 12.08 29.80
CA THR A 502 -1.05 11.86 29.70
C THR A 502 -0.34 12.88 28.79
N GLY A 503 -1.06 13.94 28.34
CA GLY A 503 -0.49 15.09 27.63
C GLY A 503 -0.75 15.13 26.11
N LEU A 504 -1.46 14.16 25.53
CA LEU A 504 -1.85 14.19 24.12
C LEU A 504 -3.29 14.72 23.97
N TYR A 505 -3.46 15.84 23.29
CA TYR A 505 -4.77 16.41 23.03
C TYR A 505 -5.32 16.00 21.66
N ILE A 506 -6.47 15.33 21.64
CA ILE A 506 -7.26 15.08 20.43
C ILE A 506 -8.47 16.00 20.48
N PRO A 507 -8.69 16.88 19.50
CA PRO A 507 -9.83 17.77 19.46
C PRO A 507 -11.14 17.03 19.24
N ASP A 508 -12.26 17.68 19.60
CA ASP A 508 -13.60 17.20 19.31
C ASP A 508 -13.85 17.16 17.80
N LEU A 509 -14.06 15.95 17.26
CA LEU A 509 -14.22 15.74 15.82
C LEU A 509 -15.49 16.40 15.25
N ALA A 510 -16.53 16.63 16.05
CA ALA A 510 -17.71 17.38 15.60
C ALA A 510 -17.33 18.83 15.30
N LYS A 511 -16.56 19.47 16.18
CA LYS A 511 -16.06 20.84 15.97
C LYS A 511 -15.06 20.92 14.81
N VAL A 512 -14.24 19.89 14.64
CA VAL A 512 -13.33 19.77 13.49
C VAL A 512 -14.13 19.68 12.19
N ALA A 513 -15.14 18.81 12.13
CA ALA A 513 -15.99 18.69 10.95
C ALA A 513 -16.71 20.00 10.61
N GLU A 514 -17.23 20.70 11.61
CA GLU A 514 -17.85 22.02 11.46
C GLU A 514 -16.86 23.06 10.89
N ALA A 515 -15.63 23.11 11.44
CA ALA A 515 -14.60 24.05 10.99
C ALA A 515 -14.21 23.84 9.51
N PHE A 516 -14.24 22.60 9.03
CA PHE A 516 -13.97 22.26 7.63
C PHE A 516 -15.23 22.15 6.76
N ASN A 517 -16.41 22.51 7.28
CA ASN A 517 -17.69 22.45 6.57
C ASN A 517 -18.00 21.05 5.99
N LEU A 518 -17.72 20.00 6.77
CA LEU A 518 -17.99 18.59 6.44
C LEU A 518 -19.16 18.05 7.25
N ARG A 519 -19.93 17.13 6.66
CA ARG A 519 -20.97 16.39 7.40
C ARG A 519 -20.33 15.53 8.47
N TYR A 520 -20.98 15.44 9.63
CA TYR A 520 -20.52 14.64 10.76
C TYR A 520 -21.63 13.71 11.25
N ILE A 521 -21.26 12.45 11.57
CA ILE A 521 -22.15 11.46 12.16
C ILE A 521 -21.40 10.78 13.31
N LEU A 522 -21.97 10.85 14.51
CA LEU A 522 -21.48 10.09 15.68
C LEU A 522 -22.10 8.70 15.70
N VAL A 523 -21.29 7.68 15.86
CA VAL A 523 -21.69 6.27 15.95
C VAL A 523 -21.15 5.66 17.23
N GLN A 524 -22.06 5.14 18.08
CA GLN A 524 -21.73 4.59 19.40
C GLN A 524 -22.21 3.15 19.59
N SER A 525 -22.83 2.56 18.57
CA SER A 525 -23.26 1.15 18.59
C SER A 525 -23.13 0.54 17.19
N LEU A 526 -23.05 -0.79 17.14
CA LEU A 526 -22.96 -1.53 15.88
C LEU A 526 -24.26 -1.40 15.06
N ASP A 527 -25.44 -1.29 15.70
CA ASP A 527 -26.70 -1.05 15.00
C ASP A 527 -26.76 0.36 14.38
N ALA A 528 -26.18 1.36 15.07
CA ALA A 528 -26.06 2.70 14.51
C ALA A 528 -25.10 2.70 13.30
N LEU A 529 -24.04 1.89 13.35
CA LEU A 529 -23.16 1.70 12.19
C LEU A 529 -23.92 1.07 11.02
N ASP A 530 -24.68 -0.02 11.26
CA ASP A 530 -25.49 -0.66 10.22
C ASP A 530 -26.47 0.34 9.58
N ALA A 531 -27.11 1.20 10.39
CA ALA A 531 -27.98 2.26 9.89
C ALA A 531 -27.27 3.31 9.02
N VAL A 532 -26.01 3.63 9.34
CA VAL A 532 -25.17 4.53 8.52
C VAL A 532 -24.80 3.85 7.20
N LEU A 533 -24.32 2.60 7.25
CA LEU A 533 -23.92 1.84 6.07
C LEU A 533 -25.07 1.65 5.06
N ALA A 534 -26.30 1.49 5.56
CA ALA A 534 -27.49 1.38 4.72
C ALA A 534 -27.88 2.69 4.01
N LYS A 535 -27.44 3.85 4.53
CA LYS A 535 -27.83 5.19 4.02
C LYS A 535 -26.77 5.85 3.18
N VAL A 536 -25.49 5.51 3.36
CA VAL A 536 -24.38 6.12 2.62
C VAL A 536 -24.33 5.58 1.21
N THR A 537 -24.40 6.49 0.22
CA THR A 537 -24.42 6.14 -1.21
C THR A 537 -23.18 6.67 -1.94
N PRO A 538 -22.84 6.09 -3.11
CA PRO A 538 -21.73 6.58 -3.95
C PRO A 538 -21.91 8.02 -4.47
N ASN A 539 -23.12 8.61 -4.34
CA ASN A 539 -23.42 9.97 -4.83
C ASN A 539 -23.42 11.03 -3.72
N ASP A 540 -23.26 10.64 -2.47
CA ASP A 540 -23.27 11.56 -1.34
C ASP A 540 -22.03 12.44 -1.32
N LYS A 541 -22.16 13.64 -0.70
CA LYS A 541 -21.01 14.47 -0.33
C LYS A 541 -20.18 13.78 0.75
N PRO A 542 -18.88 14.11 0.89
CA PRO A 542 -18.03 13.55 1.92
C PRO A 542 -18.63 13.67 3.32
N VAL A 543 -18.42 12.62 4.12
CA VAL A 543 -18.91 12.56 5.49
C VAL A 543 -17.83 12.01 6.42
N ILE A 544 -17.70 12.58 7.61
CA ILE A 544 -16.92 12.05 8.72
C ILE A 544 -17.86 11.25 9.60
N VAL A 545 -17.52 9.98 9.82
CA VAL A 545 -18.24 9.05 10.71
C VAL A 545 -17.33 8.74 11.89
N ASP A 546 -17.63 9.33 13.04
CA ASP A 546 -16.88 9.16 14.28
C ASP A 546 -17.32 7.87 14.98
N LEU A 547 -16.49 6.85 14.93
CA LEU A 547 -16.72 5.54 15.54
C LEU A 547 -16.14 5.51 16.95
N ARG A 548 -16.98 5.70 17.96
CA ARG A 548 -16.55 5.67 19.37
C ARG A 548 -16.31 4.24 19.81
N ILE A 549 -15.04 3.90 20.07
CA ILE A 549 -14.59 2.61 20.55
C ILE A 549 -13.97 2.72 21.95
N GLU A 550 -13.93 1.60 22.67
CA GLU A 550 -13.33 1.56 24.01
C GLU A 550 -11.79 1.57 23.94
N LYS A 551 -11.15 2.06 25.01
CA LYS A 551 -9.72 1.92 25.26
C LYS A 551 -9.42 0.46 25.66
N TYR A 552 -8.20 -0.01 25.39
CA TYR A 552 -7.71 -1.34 25.78
C TYR A 552 -8.53 -2.53 25.24
N GLU A 553 -9.10 -2.36 24.07
CA GLU A 553 -9.83 -3.44 23.40
C GLU A 553 -8.93 -4.65 23.12
N ASN A 554 -9.48 -5.85 23.27
CA ASN A 554 -8.78 -7.08 22.89
C ASN A 554 -8.60 -7.15 21.37
N ARG A 555 -7.35 -7.16 20.91
CA ARG A 555 -6.97 -7.22 19.50
C ARG A 555 -6.83 -8.65 18.96
N GLY A 556 -7.19 -9.64 19.76
CA GLY A 556 -7.10 -11.06 19.41
C GLY A 556 -5.67 -11.63 19.50
N PRO A 557 -5.46 -12.88 19.06
CA PRO A 557 -4.18 -13.55 19.14
C PRO A 557 -3.10 -12.81 18.35
N SER A 558 -1.94 -12.68 18.92
CA SER A 558 -0.78 -12.04 18.27
C SER A 558 0.51 -12.74 18.72
N VAL A 559 1.53 -12.61 17.90
CA VAL A 559 2.89 -13.02 18.30
C VAL A 559 3.31 -12.22 19.52
N LYS A 560 3.81 -12.92 20.54
CA LYS A 560 4.30 -12.31 21.79
C LYS A 560 5.79 -12.54 21.91
N THR A 561 6.53 -11.51 22.25
CA THR A 561 7.90 -11.68 22.73
C THR A 561 7.84 -12.18 24.17
N GLN A 562 8.45 -13.31 24.42
CA GLN A 562 8.62 -13.90 25.75
C GLN A 562 10.09 -13.87 26.14
N ILE A 563 10.38 -14.03 27.41
CA ILE A 563 11.75 -14.16 27.93
C ILE A 563 11.92 -15.60 28.37
N ASP A 564 12.95 -16.26 27.84
CA ASP A 564 13.27 -17.64 28.25
C ASP A 564 13.89 -17.69 29.65
N LYS A 565 14.14 -18.92 30.13
CA LYS A 565 14.75 -19.16 31.45
C LYS A 565 16.16 -18.54 31.62
N ASP A 566 16.83 -18.24 30.51
CA ASP A 566 18.17 -17.66 30.47
C ASP A 566 18.15 -16.15 30.29
N GLY A 567 16.96 -15.52 30.35
CA GLY A 567 16.75 -14.07 30.20
C GLY A 567 16.79 -13.59 28.74
N LYS A 568 16.77 -14.47 27.74
CA LYS A 568 16.80 -14.09 26.33
C LYS A 568 15.38 -13.91 25.78
N PRO A 569 15.12 -12.83 25.06
CA PRO A 569 13.84 -12.66 24.38
C PRO A 569 13.72 -13.65 23.23
N TYR A 570 12.57 -14.31 23.14
CA TYR A 570 12.18 -15.13 21.98
C TYR A 570 10.76 -14.84 21.56
N THR A 571 10.46 -15.13 20.32
CA THR A 571 9.11 -14.92 19.74
C THR A 571 8.41 -16.26 19.62
N THR A 572 7.14 -16.34 20.06
CA THR A 572 6.34 -17.57 19.92
C THR A 572 6.21 -17.96 18.45
N PRO A 573 6.25 -19.28 18.12
CA PRO A 573 6.03 -19.74 16.76
C PRO A 573 4.72 -19.22 16.17
N LEU A 574 4.70 -18.93 14.87
CA LEU A 574 3.51 -18.42 14.18
C LEU A 574 2.32 -19.40 14.23
N SER A 575 2.58 -20.70 14.33
CA SER A 575 1.56 -21.74 14.51
C SER A 575 1.01 -21.84 15.93
N GLU A 576 1.61 -21.16 16.89
CA GLU A 576 1.25 -21.20 18.32
C GLU A 576 0.72 -19.86 18.84
N LEU A 577 0.10 -19.07 17.96
CA LEU A 577 -0.57 -17.84 18.39
C LEU A 577 -1.64 -18.13 19.43
N SER A 578 -1.63 -17.38 20.52
CA SER A 578 -2.61 -17.52 21.60
C SER A 578 -3.33 -16.20 21.87
N TRP A 579 -4.54 -16.32 22.36
CA TRP A 579 -5.36 -15.20 22.82
C TRP A 579 -4.72 -14.44 23.98
#